data_4ef55493b16dfb468e2461a2516abd0f
#
_entry.id   4ef55493b16dfb468e2461a2516abd0f
#
_cell.length_a   1.000
_cell.length_b   1.000
_cell.length_c   1.000
_cell.angle_alpha   90.00
_cell.angle_beta   90.00
_cell.angle_gamma   90.00
#
_symmetry.space_group_name_H-M   'P 1'
#
loop_
_entity.id
_entity.type
_entity.pdbx_description
1 polymer ?
#
loop_
_entity_poly.entity_id
_entity_poly.type
_entity_poly.pdbx_seq_one_letter_code
_entity_poly.pdbx_strand_id
1 'polypeptide(L)'
;MQLYNTLSAKEREALIEEAGKERLTISFYKYAHIGNPQILRNHLFLAWNDMEVLGRIYVAHEGINAQLSVPAENFNVFKEHLDSISFLENVRLNIAIEHDDKSFLKLKVKVRKKIVADGLNDATFDVTNKGIHVGAEQFNELIEDPDTVLVDMRNHYESEIGHFKNAVTPDVDTFRDSLDIIEQDLAEHKEDKKLVMYCTGGIRCEKASAYYKHKGFKNVFQLEGGIIEYTRQVNDKKLENKFMGKNFVFDHRRGERISDEVIAHCHQCGKPCDTHVNCANEACHLLFIQCEECAEKMNNCCSVDCMEVHALPYEEQKRLRKGKRASNKIFKKGRSPVLKYKN
;
A
#
# COMPACT_ATOMS: atom_id res chain seq x y z
N MET A 1 14.85 -26.03 -11.36
CA MET A 1 15.18 -24.85 -10.55
C MET A 1 13.94 -24.42 -9.78
N GLN A 2 14.08 -24.20 -8.47
CA GLN A 2 12.95 -23.94 -7.59
C GLN A 2 12.67 -22.43 -7.54
N LEU A 3 11.52 -22.00 -8.07
CA LEU A 3 11.12 -20.57 -8.14
C LEU A 3 10.14 -20.18 -7.03
N TYR A 4 10.33 -20.71 -5.82
CA TYR A 4 9.54 -20.41 -4.64
C TYR A 4 10.32 -20.70 -3.36
N ASN A 5 9.90 -20.06 -2.29
CA ASN A 5 10.55 -20.18 -0.98
C ASN A 5 9.98 -21.34 -0.17
N THR A 6 10.83 -22.09 0.52
CA THR A 6 10.49 -23.26 1.34
C THR A 6 10.48 -23.01 2.84
N LEU A 7 11.26 -22.01 3.30
CA LEU A 7 11.41 -21.69 4.72
C LEU A 7 10.16 -21.04 5.33
N SER A 8 9.89 -21.29 6.60
CA SER A 8 8.86 -20.61 7.40
C SER A 8 9.18 -19.12 7.63
N ALA A 9 8.23 -18.35 8.14
CA ALA A 9 8.45 -16.95 8.47
C ALA A 9 9.52 -16.76 9.56
N LYS A 10 9.48 -17.59 10.62
CA LYS A 10 10.46 -17.54 11.73
C LYS A 10 11.87 -17.85 11.28
N GLU A 11 12.07 -18.89 10.44
CA GLU A 11 13.38 -19.24 9.90
C GLU A 11 13.98 -18.12 9.05
N ARG A 12 13.14 -17.40 8.28
CA ARG A 12 13.60 -16.26 7.46
C ARG A 12 13.95 -15.04 8.29
N GLU A 13 13.14 -14.76 9.31
CA GLU A 13 13.40 -13.67 10.23
C GLU A 13 14.75 -13.87 10.93
N ALA A 14 15.01 -15.08 11.42
CA ALA A 14 16.30 -15.45 12.01
C ALA A 14 17.47 -15.29 11.02
N LEU A 15 17.30 -15.71 9.76
CA LEU A 15 18.34 -15.54 8.73
C LEU A 15 18.63 -14.07 8.40
N ILE A 16 17.61 -13.21 8.40
CA ILE A 16 17.78 -11.75 8.17
C ILE A 16 18.51 -11.12 9.36
N GLU A 17 18.17 -11.52 10.59
CA GLU A 17 18.86 -11.08 11.81
C GLU A 17 20.32 -11.53 11.84
N GLU A 18 20.57 -12.80 11.53
CA GLU A 18 21.94 -13.36 11.48
C GLU A 18 22.80 -12.67 10.40
N ALA A 19 22.21 -12.34 9.24
CA ALA A 19 22.91 -11.65 8.17
C ALA A 19 23.35 -10.24 8.56
N GLY A 20 22.60 -9.54 9.43
CA GLY A 20 22.92 -8.21 9.94
C GLY A 20 23.11 -7.13 8.86
N LYS A 21 22.51 -7.30 7.68
CA LYS A 21 22.66 -6.40 6.54
C LYS A 21 21.63 -5.27 6.61
N GLU A 22 22.08 -4.03 6.51
CA GLU A 22 21.20 -2.90 6.28
C GLU A 22 20.46 -3.06 4.94
N ARG A 23 19.17 -2.79 4.92
CA ARG A 23 18.32 -2.97 3.73
C ARG A 23 17.54 -1.71 3.41
N LEU A 24 17.53 -1.36 2.13
CA LEU A 24 16.69 -0.27 1.62
C LEU A 24 15.33 -0.82 1.21
N THR A 25 14.26 -0.26 1.77
CA THR A 25 12.89 -0.57 1.36
C THR A 25 12.48 0.38 0.24
N ILE A 26 12.02 -0.19 -0.88
CA ILE A 26 11.78 0.52 -2.13
C ILE A 26 10.43 0.10 -2.71
N SER A 27 9.72 1.05 -3.30
CA SER A 27 8.57 0.74 -4.14
C SER A 27 8.66 1.45 -5.49
N PHE A 28 8.21 0.78 -6.53
CA PHE A 28 8.08 1.37 -7.86
C PHE A 28 6.99 0.66 -8.66
N TYR A 29 6.52 1.33 -9.70
CA TYR A 29 5.63 0.75 -10.70
C TYR A 29 5.93 1.33 -12.08
N LYS A 30 5.58 0.58 -13.10
CA LYS A 30 5.63 1.06 -14.49
C LYS A 30 4.50 0.43 -15.29
N TYR A 31 3.67 1.27 -15.87
CA TYR A 31 2.74 0.83 -16.90
C TYR A 31 3.49 0.72 -18.23
N ALA A 32 3.50 -0.46 -18.82
CA ALA A 32 4.13 -0.77 -20.09
C ALA A 32 3.55 -2.07 -20.66
N HIS A 33 3.48 -2.20 -21.96
CA HIS A 33 3.04 -3.45 -22.56
C HIS A 33 4.10 -4.55 -22.40
N ILE A 34 3.77 -5.61 -21.69
CA ILE A 34 4.63 -6.78 -21.45
C ILE A 34 4.08 -7.96 -22.24
N GLY A 35 4.77 -8.34 -23.32
CA GLY A 35 4.33 -9.42 -24.20
C GLY A 35 4.20 -10.77 -23.49
N ASN A 36 5.16 -11.13 -22.64
CA ASN A 36 5.12 -12.36 -21.86
C ASN A 36 5.45 -12.14 -20.39
N PRO A 37 4.45 -11.87 -19.53
CA PRO A 37 4.64 -11.66 -18.10
C PRO A 37 5.29 -12.84 -17.36
N GLN A 38 5.11 -14.08 -17.86
CA GLN A 38 5.69 -15.27 -17.22
C GLN A 38 7.20 -15.34 -17.42
N ILE A 39 7.69 -15.01 -18.61
CA ILE A 39 9.15 -14.95 -18.89
C ILE A 39 9.78 -13.85 -18.02
N LEU A 40 9.19 -12.63 -18.03
CA LEU A 40 9.68 -11.54 -17.21
C LEU A 40 9.67 -11.90 -15.72
N ARG A 41 8.60 -12.50 -15.20
CA ARG A 41 8.51 -12.99 -13.82
C ARG A 41 9.65 -13.92 -13.47
N ASN A 42 9.97 -14.87 -14.33
CA ASN A 42 11.03 -15.84 -14.09
C ASN A 42 12.41 -15.17 -14.09
N HIS A 43 12.65 -14.29 -15.06
CA HIS A 43 13.88 -13.50 -15.14
C HIS A 43 14.11 -12.66 -13.89
N LEU A 44 13.11 -11.87 -13.47
CA LEU A 44 13.19 -11.06 -12.25
C LEU A 44 13.39 -11.90 -10.99
N PHE A 45 12.71 -13.05 -10.89
CA PHE A 45 12.84 -13.91 -9.71
C PHE A 45 14.29 -14.42 -9.58
N LEU A 46 14.91 -14.87 -10.67
CA LEU A 46 16.28 -15.39 -10.65
C LEU A 46 17.28 -14.29 -10.32
N ALA A 47 17.29 -13.20 -11.08
CA ALA A 47 18.24 -12.11 -10.89
C ALA A 47 18.12 -11.47 -9.50
N TRP A 48 16.91 -11.25 -9.03
CA TRP A 48 16.68 -10.59 -7.74
C TRP A 48 16.87 -11.52 -6.54
N ASN A 49 16.68 -12.81 -6.72
CA ASN A 49 17.06 -13.79 -5.68
C ASN A 49 18.58 -13.79 -5.44
N ASP A 50 19.37 -13.72 -6.50
CA ASP A 50 20.82 -13.66 -6.41
C ASP A 50 21.34 -12.33 -5.81
N MET A 51 20.56 -11.25 -5.94
CA MET A 51 20.80 -9.96 -5.29
C MET A 51 20.22 -9.87 -3.88
N GLU A 52 19.73 -10.96 -3.32
CA GLU A 52 19.08 -11.03 -2.00
C GLU A 52 17.87 -10.07 -1.85
N VAL A 53 17.16 -9.78 -2.94
CA VAL A 53 15.95 -8.96 -2.90
C VAL A 53 14.81 -9.72 -2.21
N LEU A 54 14.14 -9.06 -1.29
CA LEU A 54 12.92 -9.56 -0.64
C LEU A 54 11.76 -8.63 -1.02
N GLY A 55 10.56 -9.16 -1.19
CA GLY A 55 9.45 -8.28 -1.55
C GLY A 55 8.28 -8.98 -2.20
N ARG A 56 7.32 -8.15 -2.62
CA ARG A 56 6.11 -8.55 -3.31
C ARG A 56 6.01 -7.80 -4.63
N ILE A 57 6.18 -8.55 -5.71
CA ILE A 57 6.20 -8.02 -7.07
C ILE A 57 5.06 -8.64 -7.87
N TYR A 58 4.28 -7.81 -8.54
CA TYR A 58 3.23 -8.21 -9.46
C TYR A 58 3.60 -7.79 -10.87
N VAL A 59 3.54 -8.74 -11.80
CA VAL A 59 3.78 -8.55 -13.24
C VAL A 59 2.50 -8.89 -13.98
N ALA A 60 2.10 -8.05 -14.92
CA ALA A 60 0.93 -8.26 -15.78
C ALA A 60 1.26 -7.80 -17.21
N HIS A 61 0.36 -8.03 -18.17
CA HIS A 61 0.51 -7.49 -19.53
C HIS A 61 0.56 -5.96 -19.55
N GLU A 62 -0.05 -5.29 -18.56
CA GLU A 62 -0.10 -3.83 -18.45
C GLU A 62 1.11 -3.21 -17.72
N GLY A 63 2.04 -4.03 -17.16
CA GLY A 63 3.20 -3.50 -16.46
C GLY A 63 3.67 -4.29 -15.25
N ILE A 64 4.35 -3.59 -14.34
CA ILE A 64 4.93 -4.10 -13.09
C ILE A 64 4.57 -3.20 -11.91
N ASN A 65 4.35 -3.82 -10.75
CA ASN A 65 4.22 -3.14 -9.45
C ASN A 65 5.07 -3.89 -8.42
N ALA A 66 6.05 -3.21 -7.85
CA ALA A 66 7.04 -3.78 -6.95
C ALA A 66 7.07 -3.04 -5.62
N GLN A 67 7.07 -3.80 -4.53
CA GLN A 67 7.35 -3.37 -3.17
C GLN A 67 8.37 -4.36 -2.61
N LEU A 68 9.58 -3.90 -2.32
CA LEU A 68 10.70 -4.78 -2.03
C LEU A 68 11.70 -4.13 -1.08
N SER A 69 12.61 -4.94 -0.55
CA SER A 69 13.84 -4.48 0.08
C SER A 69 15.04 -5.15 -0.56
N VAL A 70 16.12 -4.41 -0.65
CA VAL A 70 17.40 -4.86 -1.19
C VAL A 70 18.50 -4.52 -0.18
N PRO A 71 19.53 -5.38 0.04
CA PRO A 71 20.69 -4.98 0.82
C PRO A 71 21.29 -3.68 0.28
N ALA A 72 21.65 -2.75 1.16
CA ALA A 72 22.18 -1.44 0.74
C ALA A 72 23.41 -1.59 -0.15
N GLU A 73 24.27 -2.57 0.12
CA GLU A 73 25.45 -2.92 -0.69
C GLU A 73 25.10 -3.34 -2.12
N ASN A 74 23.92 -3.95 -2.34
CA ASN A 74 23.46 -4.45 -3.64
C ASN A 74 22.61 -3.43 -4.40
N PHE A 75 22.35 -2.25 -3.84
CA PHE A 75 21.41 -1.28 -4.42
C PHE A 75 21.84 -0.81 -5.81
N ASN A 76 23.13 -0.53 -6.01
CA ASN A 76 23.64 -0.08 -7.32
C ASN A 76 23.49 -1.17 -8.40
N VAL A 77 23.84 -2.41 -8.07
CA VAL A 77 23.69 -3.56 -8.98
C VAL A 77 22.21 -3.80 -9.30
N PHE A 78 21.34 -3.65 -8.31
CA PHE A 78 19.89 -3.73 -8.50
C PHE A 78 19.39 -2.64 -9.47
N LYS A 79 19.85 -1.40 -9.30
CA LYS A 79 19.49 -0.28 -10.18
C LYS A 79 19.99 -0.48 -11.61
N GLU A 80 21.23 -0.89 -11.79
CA GLU A 80 21.80 -1.24 -13.11
C GLU A 80 21.00 -2.35 -13.80
N HIS A 81 20.59 -3.37 -13.04
CA HIS A 81 19.72 -4.42 -13.57
C HIS A 81 18.34 -3.89 -14.00
N LEU A 82 17.72 -2.97 -13.22
CA LEU A 82 16.48 -2.31 -13.64
C LEU A 82 16.67 -1.53 -14.94
N ASP A 83 17.73 -0.74 -15.04
CA ASP A 83 18.03 0.08 -16.21
C ASP A 83 18.40 -0.76 -17.45
N SER A 84 18.86 -2.01 -17.26
CA SER A 84 19.11 -2.97 -18.35
C SER A 84 17.80 -3.50 -19.00
N ILE A 85 16.67 -3.34 -18.33
CA ILE A 85 15.36 -3.74 -18.85
C ILE A 85 14.71 -2.50 -19.48
N SER A 86 14.64 -2.43 -20.79
CA SER A 86 14.32 -1.22 -21.57
C SER A 86 13.09 -0.43 -21.07
N PHE A 87 12.00 -1.10 -20.67
CA PHE A 87 10.82 -0.39 -20.16
C PHE A 87 10.94 0.06 -18.69
N LEU A 88 11.97 -0.39 -17.95
CA LEU A 88 12.28 0.01 -16.58
C LEU A 88 13.42 1.01 -16.48
N GLU A 89 14.06 1.32 -17.58
CA GLU A 89 15.13 2.32 -17.62
C GLU A 89 14.63 3.64 -16.99
N ASN A 90 15.43 4.17 -16.05
CA ASN A 90 15.11 5.37 -15.29
C ASN A 90 13.74 5.32 -14.55
N VAL A 91 13.25 4.13 -14.19
CA VAL A 91 12.02 4.02 -13.40
C VAL A 91 12.19 4.74 -12.05
N ARG A 92 11.19 5.51 -11.66
CA ARG A 92 11.18 6.17 -10.34
C ARG A 92 11.17 5.14 -9.23
N LEU A 93 12.14 5.23 -8.33
CA LEU A 93 12.24 4.45 -7.11
C LEU A 93 11.78 5.29 -5.92
N ASN A 94 10.68 4.94 -5.30
CA ASN A 94 10.23 5.54 -4.04
C ASN A 94 10.92 4.80 -2.89
N ILE A 95 11.92 5.43 -2.29
CA ILE A 95 12.63 4.90 -1.12
C ILE A 95 11.79 5.21 0.12
N ALA A 96 11.65 4.26 1.02
CA ALA A 96 10.92 4.41 2.27
C ALA A 96 11.46 5.56 3.13
N ILE A 97 10.58 6.22 3.86
CA ILE A 97 10.93 7.31 4.77
C ILE A 97 11.58 6.74 6.03
N GLU A 98 11.02 5.66 6.56
CA GLU A 98 11.55 4.91 7.69
C GLU A 98 12.10 3.56 7.20
N HIS A 99 13.27 3.18 7.67
CA HIS A 99 13.91 1.93 7.31
C HIS A 99 13.59 0.83 8.34
N ASP A 100 13.35 -0.38 7.85
CA ASP A 100 13.22 -1.60 8.64
C ASP A 100 13.75 -2.77 7.82
N ASP A 101 14.83 -3.40 8.28
CA ASP A 101 15.48 -4.53 7.61
C ASP A 101 14.54 -5.72 7.44
N LYS A 102 13.47 -5.79 8.24
CA LYS A 102 12.43 -6.84 8.21
C LYS A 102 11.18 -6.44 7.45
N SER A 103 11.17 -5.34 6.69
CA SER A 103 10.01 -4.90 5.88
C SER A 103 9.42 -6.05 5.05
N PHE A 104 10.26 -6.91 4.51
CA PHE A 104 9.87 -8.12 3.79
C PHE A 104 10.72 -9.32 4.21
N LEU A 105 10.07 -10.50 4.33
CA LEU A 105 10.74 -11.74 4.74
C LEU A 105 11.01 -12.71 3.58
N LYS A 106 10.53 -12.44 2.37
CA LYS A 106 10.70 -13.33 1.22
C LYS A 106 10.47 -12.63 -0.11
N LEU A 107 11.15 -13.10 -1.15
CA LEU A 107 10.88 -12.71 -2.52
C LEU A 107 9.64 -13.44 -3.07
N LYS A 108 8.65 -12.67 -3.55
CA LYS A 108 7.45 -13.15 -4.23
C LYS A 108 7.26 -12.39 -5.53
N VAL A 109 7.55 -13.00 -6.67
CA VAL A 109 7.20 -12.46 -7.98
C VAL A 109 6.03 -13.25 -8.55
N LYS A 110 4.91 -12.59 -8.82
CA LYS A 110 3.67 -13.23 -9.28
C LYS A 110 3.13 -12.58 -10.53
N VAL A 111 2.72 -13.41 -11.50
CA VAL A 111 1.90 -12.94 -12.61
C VAL A 111 0.47 -12.71 -12.12
N ARG A 112 -0.11 -11.59 -12.53
CA ARG A 112 -1.47 -11.15 -12.23
C ARG A 112 -2.17 -10.73 -13.52
N LYS A 113 -3.49 -10.62 -13.48
CA LYS A 113 -4.26 -10.04 -14.60
C LYS A 113 -3.97 -8.54 -14.74
N LYS A 114 -3.84 -7.84 -13.60
CA LYS A 114 -3.52 -6.42 -13.48
C LYS A 114 -2.49 -6.17 -12.38
N ILE A 115 -1.75 -5.08 -12.48
CA ILE A 115 -0.79 -4.65 -11.46
C ILE A 115 -1.44 -3.88 -10.29
N VAL A 116 -2.65 -3.36 -10.50
CA VAL A 116 -3.55 -2.82 -9.48
C VAL A 116 -4.96 -3.37 -9.69
N ALA A 117 -5.67 -3.70 -8.60
CA ALA A 117 -7.01 -4.30 -8.67
C ALA A 117 -8.08 -3.20 -8.77
N ASP A 118 -8.21 -2.58 -9.94
CA ASP A 118 -9.14 -1.48 -10.23
C ASP A 118 -10.55 -1.92 -10.68
N GLY A 119 -10.68 -3.14 -11.22
CA GLY A 119 -11.95 -3.64 -11.76
C GLY A 119 -12.36 -3.04 -13.11
N LEU A 120 -11.61 -2.08 -13.64
CA LEU A 120 -11.92 -1.41 -14.90
C LEU A 120 -11.65 -2.30 -16.11
N ASN A 121 -12.34 -2.01 -17.20
CA ASN A 121 -12.02 -2.57 -18.52
C ASN A 121 -11.17 -1.59 -19.32
N ASP A 122 -9.85 -1.81 -19.36
CA ASP A 122 -8.91 -0.91 -20.02
C ASP A 122 -9.10 -0.82 -21.54
N ALA A 123 -9.91 -1.70 -22.14
CA ALA A 123 -10.27 -1.60 -23.56
C ALA A 123 -11.32 -0.51 -23.86
N THR A 124 -11.96 0.05 -22.80
CA THR A 124 -13.03 1.06 -22.96
C THR A 124 -12.54 2.49 -22.90
N PHE A 125 -11.31 2.74 -22.48
CA PHE A 125 -10.73 4.09 -22.39
C PHE A 125 -9.21 4.07 -22.56
N ASP A 126 -8.64 5.22 -22.89
CA ASP A 126 -7.19 5.39 -23.03
C ASP A 126 -6.53 5.59 -21.66
N VAL A 127 -5.88 4.53 -21.16
CA VAL A 127 -5.16 4.52 -19.87
C VAL A 127 -3.92 5.43 -19.88
N THR A 128 -3.49 5.92 -21.04
CA THR A 128 -2.35 6.84 -21.17
C THR A 128 -2.76 8.31 -21.05
N ASN A 129 -4.06 8.61 -21.24
CA ASN A 129 -4.62 9.95 -21.10
C ASN A 129 -4.85 10.30 -19.63
N LYS A 130 -3.79 10.40 -18.87
CA LYS A 130 -3.79 10.61 -17.42
C LYS A 130 -4.03 12.06 -17.02
N GLY A 131 -4.31 12.26 -15.72
CA GLY A 131 -4.30 13.59 -15.10
C GLY A 131 -2.90 14.23 -15.06
N ILE A 132 -2.88 15.52 -14.83
CA ILE A 132 -1.65 16.30 -14.72
C ILE A 132 -0.94 15.91 -13.42
N HIS A 133 0.34 15.54 -13.51
CA HIS A 133 1.19 15.28 -12.34
C HIS A 133 1.65 16.59 -11.73
N VAL A 134 1.53 16.70 -10.41
CA VAL A 134 1.95 17.88 -9.65
C VAL A 134 2.88 17.50 -8.51
N GLY A 135 3.97 18.25 -8.34
CA GLY A 135 4.87 18.10 -7.20
C GLY A 135 4.29 18.71 -5.92
N ALA A 136 4.98 18.55 -4.78
CA ALA A 136 4.49 18.96 -3.46
C ALA A 136 4.12 20.45 -3.36
N GLU A 137 4.91 21.35 -3.95
CA GLU A 137 4.66 22.79 -3.92
C GLU A 137 3.35 23.16 -4.63
N GLN A 138 3.21 22.76 -5.89
CA GLN A 138 1.99 22.98 -6.67
C GLN A 138 0.78 22.23 -6.07
N PHE A 139 1.00 21.07 -5.48
CA PHE A 139 -0.04 20.33 -4.78
C PHE A 139 -0.56 21.11 -3.58
N ASN A 140 0.33 21.68 -2.75
CA ASN A 140 -0.05 22.51 -1.61
C ASN A 140 -0.87 23.75 -2.03
N GLU A 141 -0.51 24.38 -3.16
CA GLU A 141 -1.28 25.49 -3.72
C GLU A 141 -2.67 25.04 -4.20
N LEU A 142 -2.74 23.92 -4.90
CA LEU A 142 -4.00 23.39 -5.43
C LEU A 142 -5.00 23.04 -4.33
N ILE A 143 -4.56 22.46 -3.23
CA ILE A 143 -5.47 22.02 -2.15
C ILE A 143 -5.98 23.18 -1.28
N GLU A 144 -5.41 24.37 -1.39
CA GLU A 144 -5.91 25.59 -0.74
C GLU A 144 -6.97 26.31 -1.60
N ASP A 145 -7.09 25.95 -2.88
CA ASP A 145 -8.07 26.52 -3.78
C ASP A 145 -9.49 25.98 -3.46
N PRO A 146 -10.48 26.85 -3.19
CA PRO A 146 -11.85 26.43 -2.85
C PRO A 146 -12.56 25.66 -3.97
N ASP A 147 -12.07 25.78 -5.21
CA ASP A 147 -12.58 25.03 -6.36
C ASP A 147 -11.90 23.68 -6.54
N THR A 148 -11.08 23.27 -5.58
CA THR A 148 -10.43 21.95 -5.56
C THR A 148 -11.22 20.97 -4.69
N VAL A 149 -11.42 19.77 -5.23
CA VAL A 149 -11.82 18.59 -4.47
C VAL A 149 -10.61 17.66 -4.39
N LEU A 150 -10.07 17.52 -3.19
CA LEU A 150 -8.96 16.60 -2.91
C LEU A 150 -9.51 15.24 -2.51
N VAL A 151 -9.08 14.17 -3.19
CA VAL A 151 -9.57 12.81 -2.97
C VAL A 151 -8.43 11.85 -2.65
N ASP A 152 -8.59 11.11 -1.55
CA ASP A 152 -7.74 9.99 -1.19
C ASP A 152 -8.17 8.72 -1.93
N MET A 153 -7.33 8.22 -2.84
CA MET A 153 -7.58 7.00 -3.62
C MET A 153 -7.17 5.73 -2.88
N ARG A 154 -6.93 5.82 -1.58
CA ARG A 154 -6.59 4.69 -0.73
C ARG A 154 -7.87 4.09 -0.11
N ASN A 155 -7.72 2.92 0.51
CA ASN A 155 -8.80 2.28 1.24
C ASN A 155 -8.97 2.94 2.62
N HIS A 156 -10.17 2.83 3.21
CA HIS A 156 -10.49 3.46 4.51
C HIS A 156 -9.44 3.19 5.60
N TYR A 157 -8.93 1.96 5.73
CA TYR A 157 -7.94 1.61 6.75
C TYR A 157 -6.56 2.23 6.54
N GLU A 158 -6.28 2.76 5.34
CA GLU A 158 -5.07 3.51 5.04
C GLU A 158 -5.26 4.98 5.43
N SER A 159 -6.39 5.57 5.06
CA SER A 159 -6.73 6.97 5.38
C SER A 159 -7.06 7.19 6.85
N GLU A 160 -7.53 6.15 7.55
CA GLU A 160 -7.88 6.18 8.97
C GLU A 160 -6.72 6.62 9.88
N ILE A 161 -5.48 6.21 9.56
CA ILE A 161 -4.29 6.56 10.35
C ILE A 161 -3.54 7.80 9.85
N GLY A 162 -3.92 8.33 8.71
CA GLY A 162 -3.33 9.55 8.16
C GLY A 162 -3.86 9.88 6.77
N HIS A 163 -4.13 11.16 6.54
CA HIS A 163 -4.59 11.72 5.27
C HIS A 163 -4.26 13.21 5.18
N PHE A 164 -4.36 13.81 4.01
CA PHE A 164 -4.26 15.26 3.88
C PHE A 164 -5.48 15.95 4.49
N LYS A 165 -5.26 17.12 5.09
CA LYS A 165 -6.34 17.95 5.63
C LYS A 165 -7.40 18.22 4.56
N ASN A 166 -8.67 18.12 4.94
CA ASN A 166 -9.83 18.33 4.06
C ASN A 166 -9.96 17.35 2.87
N ALA A 167 -9.18 16.27 2.82
CA ALA A 167 -9.36 15.27 1.79
C ALA A 167 -10.67 14.50 1.96
N VAL A 168 -11.37 14.27 0.84
CA VAL A 168 -12.44 13.28 0.77
C VAL A 168 -11.80 11.90 0.89
N THR A 169 -12.18 11.15 1.92
CA THR A 169 -11.68 9.80 2.21
C THR A 169 -12.83 8.81 2.04
N PRO A 170 -12.98 8.18 0.85
CA PRO A 170 -14.09 7.25 0.61
C PRO A 170 -14.05 6.08 1.59
N ASP A 171 -15.21 5.78 2.18
CA ASP A 171 -15.36 4.68 3.16
C ASP A 171 -15.45 3.32 2.45
N VAL A 172 -14.36 2.88 1.84
CA VAL A 172 -14.27 1.67 1.02
C VAL A 172 -13.21 0.70 1.50
N ASP A 173 -13.45 -0.59 1.27
CA ASP A 173 -12.48 -1.67 1.54
C ASP A 173 -11.51 -1.87 0.38
N THR A 174 -11.87 -1.47 -0.83
CA THR A 174 -11.04 -1.66 -2.03
C THR A 174 -11.04 -0.43 -2.94
N PHE A 175 -9.91 -0.20 -3.61
CA PHE A 175 -9.76 0.85 -4.61
C PHE A 175 -10.83 0.79 -5.72
N ARG A 176 -11.28 -0.41 -6.09
CA ARG A 176 -12.35 -0.58 -7.08
C ARG A 176 -13.64 0.11 -6.66
N ASP A 177 -14.00 -0.05 -5.37
CA ASP A 177 -15.27 0.47 -4.86
C ASP A 177 -15.26 2.00 -4.78
N SER A 178 -14.07 2.64 -4.62
CA SER A 178 -13.96 4.09 -4.58
C SER A 178 -14.24 4.77 -5.91
N LEU A 179 -13.95 4.10 -7.03
CA LEU A 179 -14.05 4.74 -8.35
C LEU A 179 -15.48 5.16 -8.69
N ASP A 180 -16.46 4.27 -8.48
CA ASP A 180 -17.87 4.54 -8.77
C ASP A 180 -18.47 5.56 -7.78
N ILE A 181 -18.08 5.48 -6.48
CA ILE A 181 -18.55 6.40 -5.44
C ILE A 181 -18.12 7.83 -5.78
N ILE A 182 -16.84 8.04 -6.05
CA ILE A 182 -16.29 9.37 -6.38
C ILE A 182 -16.90 9.90 -7.68
N GLU A 183 -17.12 9.05 -8.69
CA GLU A 183 -17.79 9.47 -9.93
C GLU A 183 -19.22 9.98 -9.67
N GLN A 184 -19.97 9.29 -8.79
CA GLN A 184 -21.34 9.66 -8.44
C GLN A 184 -21.38 10.93 -7.59
N ASP A 185 -20.55 11.01 -6.54
CA ASP A 185 -20.53 12.14 -5.60
C ASP A 185 -20.09 13.45 -6.27
N LEU A 186 -19.24 13.35 -7.30
CA LEU A 186 -18.70 14.51 -8.01
C LEU A 186 -19.31 14.70 -9.42
N ALA A 187 -20.41 14.00 -9.74
CA ALA A 187 -21.00 14.01 -11.07
C ALA A 187 -21.37 15.42 -11.58
N GLU A 188 -21.84 16.30 -10.68
CA GLU A 188 -22.23 17.69 -10.98
C GLU A 188 -21.03 18.64 -11.12
N HIS A 189 -19.82 18.19 -10.70
CA HIS A 189 -18.60 19.01 -10.64
C HIS A 189 -17.55 18.67 -11.71
N LYS A 190 -17.95 17.96 -12.77
CA LYS A 190 -17.02 17.50 -13.81
C LYS A 190 -16.38 18.64 -14.61
N GLU A 191 -17.06 19.75 -14.76
CA GLU A 191 -16.62 20.88 -15.57
C GLU A 191 -15.94 21.99 -14.76
N ASP A 192 -16.42 22.26 -13.53
CA ASP A 192 -16.09 23.45 -12.75
C ASP A 192 -15.02 23.19 -11.69
N LYS A 193 -14.99 22.02 -11.05
CA LYS A 193 -14.02 21.71 -9.99
C LYS A 193 -12.72 21.09 -10.51
N LYS A 194 -11.66 21.32 -9.76
CA LYS A 194 -10.38 20.63 -9.91
C LYS A 194 -10.40 19.35 -9.09
N LEU A 195 -10.34 18.20 -9.75
CA LEU A 195 -10.22 16.91 -9.09
C LEU A 195 -8.73 16.61 -8.88
N VAL A 196 -8.27 16.75 -7.64
CA VAL A 196 -6.89 16.44 -7.23
C VAL A 196 -6.88 15.14 -6.44
N MET A 197 -6.04 14.19 -6.81
CA MET A 197 -6.02 12.89 -6.16
C MET A 197 -4.63 12.44 -5.76
N TYR A 198 -4.58 11.62 -4.71
CA TYR A 198 -3.36 11.04 -4.21
C TYR A 198 -3.55 9.59 -3.73
N CYS A 199 -2.44 8.87 -3.62
CA CYS A 199 -2.36 7.60 -2.91
C CYS A 199 -0.95 7.43 -2.33
N THR A 200 -0.60 6.27 -1.81
CA THR A 200 0.70 6.02 -1.17
C THR A 200 1.89 6.30 -2.10
N GLY A 201 1.90 5.76 -3.32
CA GLY A 201 3.03 5.86 -4.26
C GLY A 201 2.65 6.24 -5.70
N GLY A 202 1.40 6.66 -5.97
CA GLY A 202 0.94 7.15 -7.28
C GLY A 202 0.23 6.12 -8.18
N ILE A 203 0.45 4.83 -8.02
CA ILE A 203 -0.04 3.78 -8.94
C ILE A 203 -1.58 3.77 -9.13
N ARG A 204 -2.36 3.99 -8.08
CA ARG A 204 -3.83 4.04 -8.15
C ARG A 204 -4.29 5.29 -8.90
N CYS A 205 -3.62 6.41 -8.66
CA CYS A 205 -3.94 7.69 -9.30
C CYS A 205 -3.70 7.66 -10.82
N GLU A 206 -2.71 6.92 -11.29
CA GLU A 206 -2.47 6.73 -12.74
C GLU A 206 -3.71 6.19 -13.45
N LYS A 207 -4.33 5.16 -12.89
CA LYS A 207 -5.56 4.57 -13.44
C LYS A 207 -6.79 5.45 -13.22
N ALA A 208 -6.96 5.95 -11.99
CA ALA A 208 -8.11 6.75 -11.62
C ALA A 208 -8.19 8.04 -12.44
N SER A 209 -7.07 8.74 -12.64
CA SER A 209 -7.06 9.99 -13.38
C SER A 209 -7.44 9.80 -14.85
N ALA A 210 -6.94 8.74 -15.51
CA ALA A 210 -7.34 8.40 -16.86
C ALA A 210 -8.84 8.04 -16.95
N TYR A 211 -9.33 7.27 -15.98
CA TYR A 211 -10.75 6.90 -15.89
C TYR A 211 -11.65 8.13 -15.71
N TYR A 212 -11.34 9.04 -14.78
CA TYR A 212 -12.17 10.23 -14.57
C TYR A 212 -12.14 11.20 -15.75
N LYS A 213 -10.99 11.35 -16.44
CA LYS A 213 -10.95 12.09 -17.71
C LYS A 213 -11.85 11.45 -18.76
N HIS A 214 -11.86 10.13 -18.90
CA HIS A 214 -12.78 9.41 -19.76
C HIS A 214 -14.25 9.63 -19.36
N LYS A 215 -14.53 9.77 -18.05
CA LYS A 215 -15.87 10.07 -17.51
C LYS A 215 -16.28 11.55 -17.63
N GLY A 216 -15.45 12.39 -18.26
CA GLY A 216 -15.75 13.77 -18.60
C GLY A 216 -15.26 14.81 -17.59
N PHE A 217 -14.50 14.43 -16.57
CA PHE A 217 -13.83 15.40 -15.70
C PHE A 217 -12.75 16.16 -16.47
N LYS A 218 -12.81 17.49 -16.47
CA LYS A 218 -11.91 18.35 -17.28
C LYS A 218 -10.58 18.63 -16.59
N ASN A 219 -10.64 18.96 -15.31
CA ASN A 219 -9.49 19.43 -14.54
C ASN A 219 -9.02 18.34 -13.57
N VAL A 220 -8.23 17.38 -14.05
CA VAL A 220 -7.80 16.20 -13.28
C VAL A 220 -6.32 16.27 -13.00
N PHE A 221 -5.94 16.26 -11.73
CA PHE A 221 -4.56 16.33 -11.23
C PHE A 221 -4.27 15.13 -10.33
N GLN A 222 -2.99 14.79 -10.23
CA GLN A 222 -2.54 13.73 -9.32
C GLN A 222 -1.19 14.06 -8.69
N LEU A 223 -1.04 13.75 -7.41
CA LEU A 223 0.20 13.93 -6.66
C LEU A 223 1.27 12.97 -7.21
N GLU A 224 2.33 13.55 -7.77
CA GLU A 224 3.42 12.81 -8.38
C GLU A 224 4.19 11.98 -7.35
N GLY A 225 4.30 10.65 -7.57
CA GLY A 225 4.96 9.73 -6.64
C GLY A 225 4.23 9.53 -5.31
N GLY A 226 3.01 10.10 -5.15
CA GLY A 226 2.16 9.94 -3.98
C GLY A 226 2.72 10.55 -2.69
N ILE A 227 2.19 10.09 -1.54
CA ILE A 227 2.57 10.60 -0.21
C ILE A 227 4.08 10.45 0.06
N ILE A 228 4.70 9.35 -0.40
CA ILE A 228 6.14 9.10 -0.17
C ILE A 228 6.98 10.20 -0.81
N GLU A 229 6.73 10.50 -2.08
CA GLU A 229 7.48 11.53 -2.79
C GLU A 229 7.12 12.94 -2.28
N TYR A 230 5.86 13.18 -1.93
CA TYR A 230 5.43 14.42 -1.28
C TYR A 230 6.23 14.70 -0.01
N THR A 231 6.34 13.72 0.89
CA THR A 231 7.08 13.87 2.15
C THR A 231 8.55 14.15 1.90
N ARG A 232 9.16 13.48 0.93
CA ARG A 232 10.54 13.75 0.53
C ARG A 232 10.72 15.21 0.06
N GLN A 233 9.85 15.67 -0.85
CA GLN A 233 9.91 17.05 -1.38
C GLN A 233 9.63 18.10 -0.31
N VAL A 234 8.70 17.84 0.60
CA VAL A 234 8.40 18.73 1.74
C VAL A 234 9.64 18.90 2.62
N ASN A 235 10.31 17.79 2.96
CA ASN A 235 11.52 17.82 3.78
C ASN A 235 12.69 18.52 3.06
N ASP A 236 12.95 18.18 1.81
CA ASP A 236 14.06 18.74 1.00
C ASP A 236 13.89 20.23 0.76
N LYS A 237 12.68 20.67 0.45
CA LYS A 237 12.36 22.07 0.11
C LYS A 237 11.88 22.89 1.30
N LYS A 238 11.73 22.28 2.48
CA LYS A 238 11.19 22.90 3.71
C LYS A 238 9.80 23.53 3.49
N LEU A 239 8.94 22.83 2.77
CA LEU A 239 7.56 23.25 2.56
C LEU A 239 6.71 22.95 3.80
N GLU A 240 5.55 23.59 3.90
CA GLU A 240 4.56 23.23 4.90
C GLU A 240 4.01 21.83 4.63
N ASN A 241 4.06 20.97 5.65
CA ASN A 241 3.47 19.64 5.57
C ASN A 241 1.96 19.71 5.82
N LYS A 242 1.17 19.32 4.82
CA LYS A 242 -0.30 19.30 4.90
C LYS A 242 -0.86 17.92 5.22
N PHE A 243 -0.01 16.91 5.35
CA PHE A 243 -0.41 15.54 5.68
C PHE A 243 -0.46 15.34 7.20
N MET A 244 -1.54 14.75 7.71
CA MET A 244 -1.76 14.45 9.12
C MET A 244 -1.60 12.95 9.38
N GLY A 245 -0.82 12.59 10.40
CA GLY A 245 -0.69 11.22 10.89
C GLY A 245 0.34 10.36 10.15
N LYS A 246 0.00 9.09 9.93
CA LYS A 246 0.84 8.07 9.29
C LYS A 246 0.42 7.74 7.87
N ASN A 247 1.39 7.53 7.00
CA ASN A 247 1.16 6.90 5.71
C ASN A 247 1.17 5.37 5.88
N PHE A 248 0.04 4.70 5.60
CA PHE A 248 -0.03 3.24 5.62
C PHE A 248 0.84 2.65 4.51
N VAL A 249 1.66 1.65 4.86
CA VAL A 249 2.51 0.90 3.91
C VAL A 249 2.20 -0.60 3.96
N PHE A 250 2.37 -1.29 2.81
CA PHE A 250 1.97 -2.69 2.65
C PHE A 250 3.10 -3.67 2.98
N ASP A 251 3.89 -3.39 4.02
CA ASP A 251 4.95 -4.26 4.53
C ASP A 251 4.84 -4.46 6.05
N HIS A 252 5.86 -5.00 6.70
CA HIS A 252 5.82 -5.29 8.14
C HIS A 252 5.67 -4.04 9.01
N ARG A 253 6.13 -2.87 8.56
CA ARG A 253 6.02 -1.59 9.28
C ARG A 253 4.56 -1.12 9.42
N ARG A 254 3.69 -1.43 8.44
CA ARG A 254 2.27 -1.03 8.33
C ARG A 254 1.99 0.46 8.40
N GLY A 255 3.00 1.30 8.54
CA GLY A 255 2.89 2.75 8.55
C GLY A 255 4.25 3.41 8.68
N GLU A 256 4.34 4.63 8.15
CA GLU A 256 5.47 5.54 8.28
C GLU A 256 4.97 6.86 8.86
N ARG A 257 5.63 7.39 9.87
CA ARG A 257 5.25 8.65 10.51
C ARG A 257 5.56 9.82 9.55
N ILE A 258 4.52 10.60 9.22
CA ILE A 258 4.66 11.79 8.36
C ILE A 258 4.51 13.06 9.18
N SER A 259 3.64 13.06 10.19
CA SER A 259 3.46 14.16 11.14
C SER A 259 3.22 13.63 12.55
N ASP A 260 3.29 14.51 13.55
CA ASP A 260 3.18 14.11 14.96
C ASP A 260 1.73 13.84 15.41
N GLU A 261 0.74 14.22 14.61
CA GLU A 261 -0.67 14.00 14.95
C GLU A 261 -1.02 12.51 14.96
N VAL A 262 -1.84 12.13 15.95
CA VAL A 262 -2.49 10.82 16.03
C VAL A 262 -3.98 11.04 15.82
N ILE A 263 -4.45 10.82 14.60
CA ILE A 263 -5.84 11.11 14.21
C ILE A 263 -6.78 9.92 14.36
N ALA A 264 -6.23 8.72 14.53
CA ALA A 264 -6.99 7.48 14.69
C ALA A 264 -7.17 7.07 16.16
N HIS A 265 -8.00 6.07 16.38
CA HIS A 265 -8.32 5.56 17.71
C HIS A 265 -8.21 4.03 17.77
N CYS A 266 -7.86 3.52 18.96
CA CYS A 266 -7.87 2.08 19.23
C CYS A 266 -9.27 1.50 19.04
N HIS A 267 -9.44 0.52 18.18
CA HIS A 267 -10.73 -0.09 17.87
C HIS A 267 -11.37 -0.85 19.04
N GLN A 268 -10.63 -1.08 20.13
CA GLN A 268 -11.12 -1.78 21.32
C GLN A 268 -11.50 -0.84 22.47
N CYS A 269 -10.73 0.22 22.72
CA CYS A 269 -10.96 1.12 23.86
C CYS A 269 -11.23 2.58 23.50
N GLY A 270 -11.01 3.00 22.23
CA GLY A 270 -11.25 4.37 21.77
C GLY A 270 -10.17 5.39 22.15
N LYS A 271 -9.07 4.99 22.80
CA LYS A 271 -7.94 5.90 23.05
C LYS A 271 -7.24 6.28 21.75
N PRO A 272 -6.65 7.49 21.64
CA PRO A 272 -5.83 7.86 20.47
C PRO A 272 -4.76 6.81 20.20
N CYS A 273 -4.71 6.29 18.98
CA CYS A 273 -3.79 5.24 18.55
C CYS A 273 -3.82 5.11 17.04
N ASP A 274 -2.67 4.96 16.40
CA ASP A 274 -2.52 4.74 14.96
C ASP A 274 -1.67 3.51 14.61
N THR A 275 -1.61 2.55 15.54
CA THR A 275 -0.84 1.31 15.37
C THR A 275 -1.71 0.21 14.81
N HIS A 276 -1.52 -0.13 13.54
CA HIS A 276 -2.14 -1.29 12.91
C HIS A 276 -1.48 -2.60 13.33
N VAL A 277 -2.29 -3.56 13.72
CA VAL A 277 -1.87 -4.92 14.03
C VAL A 277 -2.74 -5.94 13.29
N ASN A 278 -2.19 -7.13 13.07
CA ASN A 278 -3.00 -8.27 12.65
C ASN A 278 -3.36 -9.09 13.90
N CYS A 279 -4.62 -9.53 14.00
CA CYS A 279 -5.04 -10.42 15.06
C CYS A 279 -4.11 -11.63 15.16
N ALA A 280 -3.60 -11.92 16.36
CA ALA A 280 -2.67 -13.01 16.63
C ALA A 280 -3.26 -14.40 16.32
N ASN A 281 -4.60 -14.54 16.35
CA ASN A 281 -5.25 -15.74 15.83
C ASN A 281 -5.09 -15.80 14.31
N GLU A 282 -4.17 -16.64 13.81
CA GLU A 282 -3.86 -16.79 12.40
C GLU A 282 -5.08 -17.17 11.52
N ALA A 283 -6.10 -17.81 12.09
CA ALA A 283 -7.34 -18.11 11.37
C ALA A 283 -8.21 -16.88 11.16
N CYS A 284 -8.08 -15.88 12.01
CA CYS A 284 -8.75 -14.58 11.91
C CYS A 284 -7.93 -13.58 11.08
N HIS A 285 -6.70 -13.30 11.51
CA HIS A 285 -5.74 -12.40 10.86
C HIS A 285 -6.33 -11.04 10.47
N LEU A 286 -7.34 -10.54 11.22
CA LEU A 286 -7.99 -9.25 10.99
C LEU A 286 -6.97 -8.13 11.21
N LEU A 287 -6.86 -7.21 10.26
CA LEU A 287 -6.12 -5.96 10.44
C LEU A 287 -7.00 -4.96 11.18
N PHE A 288 -6.49 -4.37 12.28
CA PHE A 288 -7.21 -3.38 13.09
C PHE A 288 -6.23 -2.52 13.88
N ILE A 289 -6.72 -1.41 14.46
CA ILE A 289 -5.91 -0.51 15.30
C ILE A 289 -6.01 -0.94 16.75
N GLN A 290 -4.85 -1.13 17.40
CA GLN A 290 -4.79 -1.57 18.80
C GLN A 290 -3.68 -0.85 19.56
N CYS A 291 -4.02 -0.22 20.69
CA CYS A 291 -3.04 0.37 21.61
C CYS A 291 -2.34 -0.71 22.46
N GLU A 292 -1.20 -0.38 23.03
CA GLU A 292 -0.38 -1.30 23.84
C GLU A 292 -1.16 -1.94 24.99
N GLU A 293 -1.93 -1.16 25.76
CA GLU A 293 -2.74 -1.67 26.85
C GLU A 293 -3.76 -2.74 26.39
N CYS A 294 -4.38 -2.50 25.23
CA CYS A 294 -5.31 -3.47 24.67
C CYS A 294 -4.57 -4.67 24.05
N ALA A 295 -3.37 -4.49 23.51
CA ALA A 295 -2.55 -5.57 22.99
C ALA A 295 -2.12 -6.54 24.08
N GLU A 296 -1.67 -6.03 25.22
CA GLU A 296 -1.37 -6.83 26.43
C GLU A 296 -2.61 -7.56 26.95
N LYS A 297 -3.70 -6.83 27.18
CA LYS A 297 -4.95 -7.38 27.71
C LYS A 297 -5.57 -8.47 26.84
N MET A 298 -5.44 -8.35 25.52
CA MET A 298 -6.09 -9.22 24.54
C MET A 298 -5.10 -10.16 23.83
N ASN A 299 -3.84 -10.26 24.31
CA ASN A 299 -2.79 -11.06 23.67
C ASN A 299 -2.71 -10.80 22.14
N ASN A 300 -2.73 -9.55 21.72
CA ASN A 300 -2.76 -9.11 20.33
C ASN A 300 -3.95 -9.66 19.51
N CYS A 301 -5.05 -10.05 20.16
CA CYS A 301 -6.24 -10.56 19.49
C CYS A 301 -7.34 -9.51 19.38
N CYS A 302 -8.16 -9.61 18.34
CA CYS A 302 -9.26 -8.67 18.11
C CYS A 302 -10.51 -8.93 18.95
N SER A 303 -10.64 -10.13 19.53
CA SER A 303 -11.78 -10.55 20.38
C SER A 303 -11.36 -11.61 21.40
N VAL A 304 -12.21 -11.84 22.40
CA VAL A 304 -12.03 -12.90 23.41
C VAL A 304 -11.99 -14.27 22.73
N ASP A 305 -12.91 -14.56 21.79
CA ASP A 305 -12.91 -15.83 21.05
C ASP A 305 -11.58 -16.07 20.31
N CYS A 306 -10.99 -15.00 19.75
CA CYS A 306 -9.69 -15.11 19.08
C CYS A 306 -8.55 -15.34 20.09
N MET A 307 -8.65 -14.76 21.30
CA MET A 307 -7.68 -14.96 22.36
C MET A 307 -7.72 -16.40 22.89
N GLU A 308 -8.91 -16.97 23.08
CA GLU A 308 -9.09 -18.37 23.49
C GLU A 308 -8.48 -19.33 22.44
N VAL A 309 -8.75 -19.12 21.15
CA VAL A 309 -8.15 -19.94 20.08
C VAL A 309 -6.63 -19.76 20.03
N HIS A 310 -6.14 -18.54 20.23
CA HIS A 310 -4.69 -18.26 20.22
C HIS A 310 -3.95 -18.91 21.39
N ALA A 311 -4.61 -19.11 22.53
CA ALA A 311 -4.07 -19.77 23.71
C ALA A 311 -3.94 -21.29 23.55
N LEU A 312 -4.60 -21.92 22.59
CA LEU A 312 -4.51 -23.36 22.34
C LEU A 312 -3.13 -23.76 21.81
N PRO A 313 -2.69 -25.02 22.01
CA PRO A 313 -1.50 -25.56 21.37
C PRO A 313 -1.54 -25.38 19.83
N TYR A 314 -0.40 -25.08 19.22
CA TYR A 314 -0.32 -24.77 17.79
C TYR A 314 -0.97 -25.84 16.88
N GLU A 315 -0.77 -27.14 17.18
CA GLU A 315 -1.36 -28.23 16.40
C GLU A 315 -2.90 -28.25 16.50
N GLU A 316 -3.46 -27.84 17.62
CA GLU A 316 -4.91 -27.71 17.78
C GLU A 316 -5.45 -26.50 17.00
N GLN A 317 -4.77 -25.35 17.06
CA GLN A 317 -5.09 -24.21 16.19
C GLN A 317 -5.08 -24.60 14.71
N LYS A 318 -4.09 -25.39 14.28
CA LYS A 318 -3.96 -25.90 12.91
C LYS A 318 -5.11 -26.86 12.54
N ARG A 319 -5.50 -27.73 13.46
CA ARG A 319 -6.66 -28.61 13.30
C ARG A 319 -7.95 -27.82 13.13
N LEU A 320 -8.17 -26.79 13.93
CA LEU A 320 -9.34 -25.91 13.84
C LEU A 320 -9.43 -25.12 12.54
N ARG A 321 -8.28 -24.84 11.90
CA ARG A 321 -8.19 -24.17 10.59
C ARG A 321 -8.39 -25.10 9.40
N LYS A 322 -8.15 -26.41 9.57
CA LYS A 322 -8.20 -27.38 8.48
C LYS A 322 -9.58 -27.42 7.84
N GLY A 323 -9.66 -27.26 6.52
CA GLY A 323 -10.92 -27.25 5.76
C GLY A 323 -11.74 -25.96 5.86
N LYS A 324 -11.35 -24.98 6.70
CA LYS A 324 -11.99 -23.66 6.71
C LYS A 324 -11.35 -22.79 5.63
N ARG A 325 -12.17 -22.21 4.75
CA ARG A 325 -11.69 -21.16 3.83
C ARG A 325 -11.16 -19.99 4.67
N ALA A 326 -10.05 -19.40 4.25
CA ALA A 326 -9.58 -18.13 4.83
C ALA A 326 -10.78 -17.17 4.90
N SER A 327 -11.05 -16.66 6.10
CA SER A 327 -12.22 -15.80 6.29
C SER A 327 -12.08 -14.55 5.42
N ASN A 328 -13.18 -14.07 4.82
CA ASN A 328 -13.21 -12.77 4.15
C ASN A 328 -12.97 -11.58 5.10
N LYS A 329 -12.72 -11.85 6.40
CA LYS A 329 -12.41 -10.83 7.42
C LYS A 329 -11.14 -10.03 7.10
N ILE A 330 -10.18 -10.62 6.37
CA ILE A 330 -8.97 -9.90 5.89
C ILE A 330 -9.34 -8.68 5.04
N PHE A 331 -10.44 -8.77 4.27
CA PHE A 331 -10.91 -7.65 3.46
C PHE A 331 -11.80 -6.65 4.23
N LYS A 332 -12.28 -7.02 5.41
CA LYS A 332 -13.14 -6.14 6.24
C LYS A 332 -12.36 -5.20 7.16
N LYS A 333 -11.07 -5.43 7.34
CA LYS A 333 -10.09 -4.57 8.02
C LYS A 333 -10.71 -3.53 8.96
N GLY A 334 -10.64 -3.73 10.24
CA GLY A 334 -11.23 -2.83 11.25
C GLY A 334 -12.76 -2.81 11.34
N ARG A 335 -13.51 -3.28 10.33
CA ARG A 335 -14.99 -3.26 10.32
C ARG A 335 -15.65 -4.51 10.93
N SER A 336 -14.92 -5.26 11.73
CA SER A 336 -15.48 -6.43 12.41
C SER A 336 -16.50 -6.00 13.49
N PRO A 337 -17.67 -6.69 13.59
CA PRO A 337 -18.67 -6.37 14.62
C PRO A 337 -18.16 -6.58 16.04
N VAL A 338 -17.06 -7.30 16.23
CA VAL A 338 -16.43 -7.52 17.54
C VAL A 338 -15.64 -6.32 18.04
N LEU A 339 -15.36 -5.34 17.17
CA LEU A 339 -14.67 -4.10 17.52
C LEU A 339 -15.68 -3.04 17.93
N LYS A 340 -15.45 -2.42 19.10
CA LYS A 340 -16.39 -1.48 19.72
C LYS A 340 -16.32 -0.09 19.10
N TYR A 341 -15.10 0.37 18.80
CA TYR A 341 -14.85 1.68 18.25
C TYR A 341 -14.43 1.52 16.79
N LYS A 342 -15.09 2.28 15.92
CA LYS A 342 -14.80 2.40 14.50
C LYS A 342 -14.66 3.89 14.24
N ASN A 343 -13.60 4.28 13.57
CA ASN A 343 -13.45 5.66 13.10
C ASN A 343 -14.26 5.85 11.85
#